data_c066207022cdecd96f52f01a30da08be
#
_entry.id   c066207022cdecd96f52f01a30da08be
#
_cell.length_a   1.000
_cell.length_b   1.000
_cell.length_c   1.000
_cell.angle_alpha   90.00
_cell.angle_beta   90.00
_cell.angle_gamma   90.00
#
_symmetry.space_group_name_H-M   'P 1'
#
loop_
_entity.id
_entity.type
_entity.pdbx_description
1 polymer ?
#
loop_
_entity_poly.entity_id
_entity_poly.type
_entity_poly.pdbx_seq_one_letter_code
_entity_poly.pdbx_strand_id
1 'polypeptide(L)'
;MDSMETKKKLTTILIHVILIIVSITMLVPFIWMILTAFKTVTEATSVDPFTIFPKIWRKDAFISVINNMNFLLLYKNTLLLIFFRVVCAVLTATMAGYAFGRLNFKGRDLCFSLVLFQMMVPVQIFIIPQYLMVSKMGMLNTIFALVFPGIVTAFGTFLLRQGYMGLPKDLEEAARLDGCNIGQTFLCIMAPLTRSSMVALGIFTAVFAFKDLMWPMIVNTDKDMLVLSSALAKMQGQYVSKFPELMAASLIACIPMIVIYMIFQKQFIEGIATSGGKL
;
A
#
# COMPACT_ATOMS: atom_id res chain seq x y z
N MET A 1 -31.56 -35.11 -14.85
CA MET A 1 -30.44 -34.22 -15.27
C MET A 1 -30.86 -32.75 -15.33
N ASP A 2 -32.02 -32.38 -15.84
CA ASP A 2 -32.50 -30.98 -15.94
C ASP A 2 -32.57 -30.19 -14.63
N SER A 3 -33.01 -30.79 -13.52
CA SER A 3 -33.17 -30.09 -12.23
C SER A 3 -31.84 -29.63 -11.63
N MET A 4 -30.76 -30.37 -11.83
CA MET A 4 -29.42 -29.99 -11.33
C MET A 4 -28.78 -28.87 -12.16
N GLU A 5 -29.00 -28.88 -13.44
CA GLU A 5 -28.52 -27.86 -14.37
C GLU A 5 -29.24 -26.52 -14.17
N THR A 6 -30.56 -26.58 -13.97
CA THR A 6 -31.38 -25.41 -13.64
C THR A 6 -30.95 -24.78 -12.29
N LYS A 7 -30.70 -25.61 -11.27
CA LYS A 7 -30.19 -25.11 -9.96
C LYS A 7 -28.81 -24.45 -10.09
N LYS A 8 -27.88 -25.04 -10.87
CA LYS A 8 -26.57 -24.44 -11.13
C LYS A 8 -26.69 -23.08 -11.84
N LYS A 9 -27.55 -22.97 -12.89
CA LYS A 9 -27.79 -21.70 -13.57
C LYS A 9 -28.37 -20.64 -12.63
N LEU A 10 -29.35 -21.00 -11.80
CA LEU A 10 -29.97 -20.09 -10.85
C LEU A 10 -28.94 -19.59 -9.81
N THR A 11 -28.12 -20.49 -9.25
CA THR A 11 -27.04 -20.13 -8.33
C THR A 11 -26.03 -19.19 -8.99
N THR A 12 -25.64 -19.47 -10.24
CA THR A 12 -24.71 -18.60 -10.99
C THR A 12 -25.30 -17.20 -11.20
N ILE A 13 -26.59 -17.11 -11.59
CA ILE A 13 -27.27 -15.82 -11.74
C ILE A 13 -27.32 -15.06 -10.41
N LEU A 14 -27.68 -15.74 -9.32
CA LEU A 14 -27.73 -15.13 -7.98
C LEU A 14 -26.37 -14.57 -7.56
N ILE A 15 -25.28 -15.34 -7.78
CA ILE A 15 -23.91 -14.89 -7.51
C ILE A 15 -23.58 -13.63 -8.32
N HIS A 16 -23.90 -13.61 -9.63
CA HIS A 16 -23.64 -12.43 -10.46
C HIS A 16 -24.44 -11.21 -10.00
N VAL A 17 -25.71 -11.38 -9.63
CA VAL A 17 -26.54 -10.28 -9.12
C VAL A 17 -25.94 -9.70 -7.83
N ILE A 18 -25.54 -10.57 -6.89
CA ILE A 18 -24.89 -10.13 -5.63
C ILE A 18 -23.60 -9.38 -5.94
N LEU A 19 -22.74 -9.93 -6.82
CA LEU A 19 -21.48 -9.29 -7.20
C LEU A 19 -21.71 -7.92 -7.86
N ILE A 20 -22.71 -7.78 -8.72
CA ILE A 20 -23.07 -6.51 -9.36
C ILE A 20 -23.53 -5.49 -8.31
N ILE A 21 -24.40 -5.88 -7.38
CA ILE A 21 -24.88 -4.99 -6.32
C ILE A 21 -23.71 -4.51 -5.46
N VAL A 22 -22.84 -5.43 -5.03
CA VAL A 22 -21.65 -5.08 -4.23
C VAL A 22 -20.71 -4.15 -5.02
N SER A 23 -20.48 -4.43 -6.31
CA SER A 23 -19.64 -3.58 -7.17
C SER A 23 -20.20 -2.17 -7.32
N ILE A 24 -21.52 -2.04 -7.54
CA ILE A 24 -22.20 -0.73 -7.63
C ILE A 24 -22.04 0.01 -6.30
N THR A 25 -22.27 -0.64 -5.18
CA THR A 25 -22.13 -0.03 -3.83
C THR A 25 -20.71 0.50 -3.61
N MET A 26 -19.69 -0.23 -4.06
CA MET A 26 -18.29 0.22 -3.96
C MET A 26 -17.97 1.39 -4.90
N LEU A 27 -18.68 1.55 -6.01
CA LEU A 27 -18.47 2.66 -6.94
C LEU A 27 -19.15 3.96 -6.49
N VAL A 28 -20.20 3.89 -5.66
CA VAL A 28 -20.96 5.08 -5.18
C VAL A 28 -20.06 6.19 -4.63
N PRO A 29 -19.11 5.94 -3.70
CA PRO A 29 -18.26 7.02 -3.18
C PRO A 29 -17.37 7.66 -4.26
N PHE A 30 -16.92 6.90 -5.25
CA PHE A 30 -16.13 7.46 -6.36
C PHE A 30 -16.98 8.31 -7.30
N ILE A 31 -18.20 7.84 -7.61
CA ILE A 31 -19.17 8.61 -8.40
C ILE A 31 -19.51 9.92 -7.66
N TRP A 32 -19.75 9.85 -6.34
CA TRP A 32 -19.99 11.03 -5.52
C TRP A 32 -18.80 12.01 -5.55
N MET A 33 -17.58 11.51 -5.46
CA MET A 33 -16.35 12.32 -5.55
C MET A 33 -16.26 13.03 -6.89
N ILE A 34 -16.54 12.32 -8.01
CA ILE A 34 -16.57 12.88 -9.35
C ILE A 34 -17.63 13.99 -9.44
N LEU A 35 -18.88 13.70 -9.07
CA LEU A 35 -19.97 14.66 -9.14
C LEU A 35 -19.68 15.91 -8.29
N THR A 36 -19.12 15.72 -7.08
CA THR A 36 -18.81 16.82 -6.18
C THR A 36 -17.69 17.72 -6.72
N ALA A 37 -16.70 17.15 -7.41
CA ALA A 37 -15.62 17.92 -8.04
C ALA A 37 -16.11 18.92 -9.11
N PHE A 38 -17.28 18.69 -9.69
CA PHE A 38 -17.89 19.59 -10.67
C PHE A 38 -18.95 20.55 -10.10
N LYS A 39 -19.24 20.49 -8.79
CA LYS A 39 -20.19 21.40 -8.10
C LYS A 39 -19.53 22.70 -7.70
N THR A 40 -20.35 23.70 -7.38
CA THR A 40 -19.91 24.86 -6.61
C THR A 40 -19.76 24.50 -5.13
N VAL A 41 -19.03 25.31 -4.37
CA VAL A 41 -18.89 25.09 -2.91
C VAL A 41 -20.26 25.11 -2.23
N THR A 42 -21.13 26.04 -2.62
CA THR A 42 -22.50 26.14 -2.08
C THR A 42 -23.32 24.89 -2.36
N GLU A 43 -23.29 24.35 -3.59
CA GLU A 43 -23.99 23.11 -3.94
C GLU A 43 -23.42 21.88 -3.19
N ALA A 44 -22.10 21.85 -2.97
CA ALA A 44 -21.45 20.75 -2.29
C ALA A 44 -21.72 20.73 -0.76
N THR A 45 -22.03 21.87 -0.19
CA THR A 45 -22.29 22.03 1.27
C THR A 45 -23.77 22.21 1.61
N SER A 46 -24.64 22.46 0.61
CA SER A 46 -26.08 22.61 0.84
C SER A 46 -26.72 21.28 1.19
N VAL A 47 -27.49 21.28 2.28
CA VAL A 47 -28.28 20.13 2.73
C VAL A 47 -29.72 20.24 2.23
N ASP A 48 -30.21 21.47 2.06
CA ASP A 48 -31.56 21.76 1.56
C ASP A 48 -31.50 22.96 0.57
N PRO A 49 -31.81 22.74 -0.71
CA PRO A 49 -32.10 21.45 -1.33
C PRO A 49 -30.82 20.60 -1.56
N PHE A 50 -30.89 19.33 -1.19
CA PHE A 50 -29.80 18.38 -1.48
C PHE A 50 -29.77 18.06 -2.98
N THR A 51 -28.60 18.19 -3.60
CA THR A 51 -28.42 17.93 -5.03
C THR A 51 -27.42 16.79 -5.25
N ILE A 52 -27.83 15.75 -5.96
CA ILE A 52 -26.93 14.64 -6.35
C ILE A 52 -26.04 15.08 -7.51
N PHE A 53 -26.64 15.58 -8.57
CA PHE A 53 -25.94 16.03 -9.78
C PHE A 53 -25.64 17.52 -9.72
N PRO A 54 -24.50 17.99 -10.29
CA PRO A 54 -24.24 19.42 -10.44
C PRO A 54 -25.33 20.10 -11.27
N LYS A 55 -25.83 21.24 -10.85
CA LYS A 55 -26.77 22.04 -11.66
C LYS A 55 -26.10 22.56 -12.93
N ILE A 56 -24.82 22.94 -12.80
CA ILE A 56 -23.96 23.35 -13.93
C ILE A 56 -22.61 22.65 -13.73
N TRP A 57 -22.16 21.95 -14.75
CA TRP A 57 -20.87 21.26 -14.73
C TRP A 57 -19.72 22.28 -14.84
N ARG A 58 -19.00 22.51 -13.75
CA ARG A 58 -17.92 23.50 -13.66
C ARG A 58 -16.58 22.81 -13.52
N LYS A 59 -15.56 23.34 -14.21
CA LYS A 59 -14.18 22.85 -14.15
C LYS A 59 -13.29 23.68 -13.22
N ASP A 60 -13.86 24.68 -12.55
CA ASP A 60 -13.11 25.68 -11.76
C ASP A 60 -12.27 25.00 -10.64
N ALA A 61 -12.83 23.98 -10.00
CA ALA A 61 -12.14 23.22 -8.96
C ALA A 61 -10.86 22.55 -9.50
N PHE A 62 -10.94 21.91 -10.67
CA PHE A 62 -9.77 21.30 -11.31
C PHE A 62 -8.71 22.33 -11.71
N ILE A 63 -9.14 23.45 -12.31
CA ILE A 63 -8.24 24.54 -12.70
C ILE A 63 -7.56 25.12 -11.48
N SER A 64 -8.33 25.42 -10.42
CA SER A 64 -7.79 25.94 -9.16
C SER A 64 -6.74 25.00 -8.57
N VAL A 65 -7.03 23.71 -8.51
CA VAL A 65 -6.14 22.70 -7.91
C VAL A 65 -4.86 22.53 -8.73
N ILE A 66 -4.96 22.44 -10.06
CA ILE A 66 -3.80 22.30 -10.94
C ILE A 66 -2.87 23.53 -10.85
N ASN A 67 -3.44 24.73 -10.71
CA ASN A 67 -2.66 25.96 -10.60
C ASN A 67 -2.00 26.14 -9.23
N ASN A 68 -2.62 25.62 -8.17
CA ASN A 68 -2.17 25.83 -6.80
C ASN A 68 -1.30 24.66 -6.25
N MET A 69 -1.34 23.48 -6.89
CA MET A 69 -0.60 22.30 -6.47
C MET A 69 0.34 21.80 -7.58
N ASN A 70 1.59 21.60 -7.24
CA ASN A 70 2.55 20.98 -8.16
C ASN A 70 2.39 19.47 -8.14
N PHE A 71 1.42 18.91 -8.87
CA PHE A 71 1.18 17.47 -8.92
C PHE A 71 2.37 16.67 -9.43
N LEU A 72 3.16 17.21 -10.35
CA LEU A 72 4.35 16.52 -10.85
C LEU A 72 5.35 16.24 -9.73
N LEU A 73 5.56 17.23 -8.86
CA LEU A 73 6.45 17.11 -7.71
C LEU A 73 5.86 16.15 -6.66
N LEU A 74 4.55 16.27 -6.37
CA LEU A 74 3.86 15.37 -5.45
C LEU A 74 3.90 13.90 -5.92
N TYR A 75 3.70 13.67 -7.22
CA TYR A 75 3.84 12.33 -7.80
C TYR A 75 5.26 11.81 -7.69
N LYS A 76 6.25 12.62 -8.06
CA LYS A 76 7.67 12.27 -7.93
C LYS A 76 7.99 11.83 -6.50
N ASN A 77 7.66 12.65 -5.50
CA ASN A 77 7.97 12.36 -4.10
C ASN A 77 7.24 11.10 -3.61
N THR A 78 5.97 10.93 -3.99
CA THR A 78 5.17 9.75 -3.61
C THR A 78 5.73 8.48 -4.26
N LEU A 79 6.09 8.53 -5.54
CA LEU A 79 6.67 7.38 -6.25
C LEU A 79 8.06 7.03 -5.71
N LEU A 80 8.89 8.03 -5.38
CA LEU A 80 10.19 7.80 -4.72
C LEU A 80 10.01 7.17 -3.34
N LEU A 81 9.06 7.66 -2.54
CA LEU A 81 8.71 7.06 -1.25
C LEU A 81 8.33 5.58 -1.42
N ILE A 82 7.40 5.28 -2.34
CA ILE A 82 6.93 3.92 -2.60
C ILE A 82 8.11 3.05 -3.06
N PHE A 83 8.87 3.51 -4.05
CA PHE A 83 9.99 2.76 -4.60
C PHE A 83 11.02 2.38 -3.53
N PHE A 84 11.51 3.36 -2.77
CA PHE A 84 12.54 3.08 -1.76
C PHE A 84 11.99 2.25 -0.59
N ARG A 85 10.76 2.48 -0.13
CA ARG A 85 10.14 1.62 0.90
C ARG A 85 10.00 0.17 0.42
N VAL A 86 9.55 -0.04 -0.81
CA VAL A 86 9.40 -1.39 -1.39
C VAL A 86 10.76 -2.08 -1.49
N VAL A 87 11.75 -1.41 -2.07
CA VAL A 87 13.11 -1.98 -2.22
C VAL A 87 13.69 -2.34 -0.87
N CYS A 88 13.69 -1.41 0.09
CA CYS A 88 14.24 -1.65 1.42
C CYS A 88 13.49 -2.78 2.15
N ALA A 89 12.16 -2.74 2.17
CA ALA A 89 11.34 -3.73 2.84
C ALA A 89 11.54 -5.14 2.25
N VAL A 90 11.55 -5.26 0.92
CA VAL A 90 11.74 -6.56 0.26
C VAL A 90 13.14 -7.10 0.51
N LEU A 91 14.18 -6.28 0.37
CA LEU A 91 15.57 -6.71 0.60
C LEU A 91 15.79 -7.17 2.04
N THR A 92 15.41 -6.34 3.01
CA THR A 92 15.62 -6.65 4.43
C THR A 92 14.78 -7.84 4.88
N ALA A 93 13.52 -7.90 4.47
CA ALA A 93 12.62 -9.01 4.79
C ALA A 93 13.05 -10.33 4.15
N THR A 94 13.58 -10.30 2.92
CA THR A 94 14.08 -11.50 2.23
C THR A 94 15.27 -12.09 2.97
N MET A 95 16.24 -11.26 3.37
CA MET A 95 17.40 -11.71 4.15
C MET A 95 16.97 -12.22 5.54
N ALA A 96 16.17 -11.44 6.27
CA ALA A 96 15.72 -11.82 7.61
C ALA A 96 14.81 -13.05 7.57
N GLY A 97 13.88 -13.13 6.61
CA GLY A 97 13.00 -14.27 6.42
C GLY A 97 13.77 -15.57 6.15
N TYR A 98 14.81 -15.53 5.31
CA TYR A 98 15.69 -16.66 5.08
C TYR A 98 16.44 -17.06 6.36
N ALA A 99 17.06 -16.08 7.05
CA ALA A 99 17.80 -16.36 8.28
C ALA A 99 16.90 -17.02 9.35
N PHE A 100 15.73 -16.47 9.63
CA PHE A 100 14.79 -17.02 10.62
C PHE A 100 14.09 -18.30 10.15
N GLY A 101 13.94 -18.51 8.84
CA GLY A 101 13.25 -19.69 8.30
C GLY A 101 14.12 -20.90 8.10
N ARG A 102 15.38 -20.70 7.73
CA ARG A 102 16.26 -21.76 7.22
C ARG A 102 17.58 -21.93 7.98
N LEU A 103 18.12 -20.86 8.55
CA LEU A 103 19.37 -20.95 9.28
C LEU A 103 19.16 -21.33 10.75
N ASN A 104 20.13 -22.07 11.30
CA ASN A 104 20.16 -22.42 12.70
C ASN A 104 21.23 -21.58 13.41
N PHE A 105 20.79 -20.70 14.32
CA PHE A 105 21.67 -19.90 15.16
C PHE A 105 21.10 -19.74 16.57
N LYS A 106 21.98 -19.48 17.54
CA LYS A 106 21.55 -19.32 18.94
C LYS A 106 20.64 -18.09 19.10
N GLY A 107 19.52 -18.28 19.77
CA GLY A 107 18.55 -17.19 20.02
C GLY A 107 17.57 -16.92 18.86
N ARG A 108 17.61 -17.70 17.76
CA ARG A 108 16.72 -17.52 16.60
C ARG A 108 15.25 -17.36 16.99
N ASP A 109 14.74 -18.27 17.79
CA ASP A 109 13.32 -18.32 18.12
C ASP A 109 12.93 -17.18 19.07
N LEU A 110 13.82 -16.76 19.98
CA LEU A 110 13.63 -15.58 20.82
C LEU A 110 13.59 -14.29 19.97
N CYS A 111 14.57 -14.11 19.10
CA CYS A 111 14.60 -12.94 18.21
C CYS A 111 13.36 -12.89 17.29
N PHE A 112 12.94 -14.03 16.75
CA PHE A 112 11.75 -14.09 15.93
C PHE A 112 10.46 -13.81 16.74
N SER A 113 10.39 -14.26 17.99
CA SER A 113 9.28 -13.93 18.89
C SER A 113 9.18 -12.42 19.16
N LEU A 114 10.31 -11.70 19.26
CA LEU A 114 10.32 -10.24 19.36
C LEU A 114 9.81 -9.56 18.08
N VAL A 115 10.12 -10.12 16.92
CA VAL A 115 9.55 -9.64 15.64
C VAL A 115 8.03 -9.81 15.63
N LEU A 116 7.51 -10.95 16.09
CA LEU A 116 6.06 -11.18 16.20
C LEU A 116 5.42 -10.24 17.23
N PHE A 117 6.08 -10.03 18.38
CA PHE A 117 5.59 -9.11 19.40
C PHE A 117 5.44 -7.68 18.84
N GLN A 118 6.41 -7.22 18.03
CA GLN A 118 6.32 -5.91 17.39
C GLN A 118 5.05 -5.76 16.54
N MET A 119 4.57 -6.82 15.88
CA MET A 119 3.34 -6.78 15.06
C MET A 119 2.07 -6.56 15.90
N MET A 120 2.12 -6.88 17.20
CA MET A 120 0.99 -6.67 18.13
C MET A 120 0.94 -5.24 18.66
N VAL A 121 2.04 -4.50 18.53
CA VAL A 121 2.15 -3.11 19.03
C VAL A 121 1.64 -2.16 17.95
N PRO A 122 0.68 -1.25 18.27
CA PRO A 122 0.23 -0.24 17.33
C PRO A 122 1.39 0.64 16.83
N VAL A 123 1.54 0.78 15.51
CA VAL A 123 2.67 1.52 14.89
C VAL A 123 2.75 2.98 15.33
N GLN A 124 1.62 3.56 15.76
CA GLN A 124 1.53 4.94 16.23
C GLN A 124 2.39 5.22 17.47
N ILE A 125 2.63 4.21 18.31
CA ILE A 125 3.46 4.34 19.50
C ILE A 125 4.92 4.68 19.14
N PHE A 126 5.38 4.21 17.98
CA PHE A 126 6.75 4.43 17.50
C PHE A 126 6.96 5.79 16.83
N ILE A 127 5.90 6.55 16.53
CA ILE A 127 6.00 7.82 15.78
C ILE A 127 6.94 8.81 16.48
N ILE A 128 6.75 9.04 17.78
CA ILE A 128 7.57 10.01 18.53
C ILE A 128 9.04 9.59 18.60
N PRO A 129 9.39 8.34 19.02
CA PRO A 129 10.78 7.90 19.00
C PRO A 129 11.44 7.98 17.62
N GLN A 130 10.74 7.55 16.57
CA GLN A 130 11.25 7.61 15.20
C GLN A 130 11.47 9.04 14.72
N TYR A 131 10.53 9.96 15.03
CA TYR A 131 10.69 11.39 14.73
C TYR A 131 11.93 11.97 15.40
N LEU A 132 12.14 11.68 16.69
CA LEU A 132 13.32 12.15 17.42
C LEU A 132 14.63 11.61 16.83
N MET A 133 14.64 10.36 16.38
CA MET A 133 15.79 9.77 15.70
C MET A 133 16.09 10.51 14.39
N VAL A 134 15.11 10.65 13.50
CA VAL A 134 15.28 11.34 12.20
C VAL A 134 15.65 12.81 12.40
N SER A 135 15.04 13.48 13.38
CA SER A 135 15.32 14.88 13.74
C SER A 135 16.77 15.05 14.23
N LYS A 136 17.24 14.18 15.13
CA LYS A 136 18.63 14.21 15.64
C LYS A 136 19.65 13.92 14.53
N MET A 137 19.27 13.15 13.49
CA MET A 137 20.11 12.91 12.33
C MET A 137 20.12 14.09 11.33
N GLY A 138 19.32 15.14 11.58
CA GLY A 138 19.19 16.28 10.67
C GLY A 138 18.52 15.94 9.33
N MET A 139 17.72 14.86 9.26
CA MET A 139 17.16 14.32 8.03
C MET A 139 15.67 14.63 7.83
N LEU A 140 15.08 15.54 8.61
CA LEU A 140 13.71 16.01 8.35
C LEU A 140 13.63 16.66 6.96
N ASN A 141 12.44 16.66 6.37
CA ASN A 141 12.19 17.17 5.02
C ASN A 141 13.04 16.50 3.94
N THR A 142 13.23 15.18 4.04
CA THR A 142 13.96 14.38 3.04
C THR A 142 13.17 13.12 2.66
N ILE A 143 13.53 12.52 1.53
CA ILE A 143 12.98 11.20 1.14
C ILE A 143 13.41 10.12 2.15
N PHE A 144 14.61 10.23 2.74
CA PHE A 144 15.05 9.30 3.79
C PHE A 144 14.09 9.31 4.99
N ALA A 145 13.69 10.51 5.47
CA ALA A 145 12.73 10.61 6.57
C ALA A 145 11.43 9.86 6.27
N LEU A 146 10.92 9.97 5.05
CA LEU A 146 9.71 9.28 4.61
C LEU A 146 9.88 7.76 4.58
N VAL A 147 11.04 7.28 4.17
CA VAL A 147 11.34 5.84 3.98
C VAL A 147 11.68 5.15 5.31
N PHE A 148 12.28 5.87 6.26
CA PHE A 148 12.90 5.37 7.48
C PHE A 148 12.07 4.32 8.24
N PRO A 149 10.77 4.51 8.54
CA PRO A 149 10.00 3.50 9.29
C PRO A 149 9.77 2.20 8.52
N GLY A 150 9.87 2.25 7.20
CA GLY A 150 9.60 1.12 6.32
C GLY A 150 10.85 0.38 5.84
N ILE A 151 12.05 0.75 6.30
CA ILE A 151 13.30 0.09 5.91
C ILE A 151 13.30 -1.38 6.36
N VAL A 152 12.82 -1.65 7.56
CA VAL A 152 12.68 -3.00 8.11
C VAL A 152 11.23 -3.19 8.56
N THR A 153 10.61 -4.30 8.18
CA THR A 153 9.22 -4.57 8.54
C THR A 153 9.08 -5.93 9.21
N ALA A 154 8.41 -5.98 10.36
CA ALA A 154 8.11 -7.23 11.04
C ALA A 154 7.18 -8.11 10.20
N PHE A 155 6.15 -7.53 9.59
CA PHE A 155 5.25 -8.23 8.68
C PHE A 155 5.98 -8.82 7.48
N GLY A 156 6.89 -8.07 6.85
CA GLY A 156 7.70 -8.57 5.74
C GLY A 156 8.58 -9.75 6.16
N THR A 157 9.26 -9.64 7.30
CA THR A 157 10.09 -10.72 7.86
C THR A 157 9.26 -11.97 8.12
N PHE A 158 8.08 -11.84 8.70
CA PHE A 158 7.15 -12.94 8.93
C PHE A 158 6.70 -13.59 7.61
N LEU A 159 6.23 -12.79 6.66
CA LEU A 159 5.73 -13.28 5.37
C LEU A 159 6.79 -14.04 4.60
N LEU A 160 7.99 -13.49 4.47
CA LEU A 160 9.10 -14.14 3.76
C LEU A 160 9.59 -15.39 4.49
N ARG A 161 9.63 -15.39 5.83
CA ARG A 161 9.93 -16.58 6.60
C ARG A 161 8.95 -17.72 6.28
N GLN A 162 7.64 -17.44 6.23
CA GLN A 162 6.64 -18.45 5.85
C GLN A 162 6.86 -18.95 4.42
N GLY A 163 7.19 -18.05 3.49
CA GLY A 163 7.54 -18.42 2.13
C GLY A 163 8.72 -19.39 2.07
N TYR A 164 9.81 -19.10 2.79
CA TYR A 164 10.97 -19.98 2.83
C TYR A 164 10.68 -21.30 3.52
N MET A 165 9.93 -21.32 4.61
CA MET A 165 9.58 -22.55 5.32
C MET A 165 8.71 -23.50 4.48
N GLY A 166 7.98 -22.97 3.50
CA GLY A 166 7.18 -23.76 2.55
C GLY A 166 8.01 -24.51 1.49
N LEU A 167 9.29 -24.19 1.33
CA LEU A 167 10.14 -24.87 0.34
C LEU A 167 10.72 -26.18 0.88
N PRO A 168 10.92 -27.22 0.03
CA PRO A 168 11.58 -28.47 0.41
C PRO A 168 13.00 -28.23 0.94
N LYS A 169 13.41 -29.00 1.95
CA LYS A 169 14.78 -28.93 2.50
C LYS A 169 15.83 -29.49 1.55
N ASP A 170 15.43 -30.44 0.73
CA ASP A 170 16.31 -31.13 -0.23
C ASP A 170 16.99 -30.16 -1.20
N LEU A 171 16.36 -29.01 -1.47
CA LEU A 171 16.95 -27.94 -2.33
C LEU A 171 18.25 -27.36 -1.75
N GLU A 172 18.30 -27.18 -0.42
CA GLU A 172 19.51 -26.68 0.25
C GLU A 172 20.57 -27.78 0.42
N GLU A 173 20.12 -29.04 0.61
CA GLU A 173 21.00 -30.17 0.67
C GLU A 173 21.69 -30.43 -0.67
N ALA A 174 20.94 -30.41 -1.77
CA ALA A 174 21.49 -30.48 -3.12
C ALA A 174 22.50 -29.37 -3.40
N ALA A 175 22.13 -28.10 -3.06
CA ALA A 175 23.03 -26.98 -3.22
C ALA A 175 24.36 -27.13 -2.46
N ARG A 176 24.33 -27.71 -1.25
CA ARG A 176 25.54 -27.99 -0.46
C ARG A 176 26.38 -29.09 -1.08
N LEU A 177 25.75 -30.14 -1.64
CA LEU A 177 26.46 -31.18 -2.37
C LEU A 177 27.17 -30.65 -3.62
N ASP A 178 26.55 -29.66 -4.28
CA ASP A 178 27.12 -28.94 -5.43
C ASP A 178 28.18 -27.88 -5.02
N GLY A 179 28.51 -27.77 -3.72
CA GLY A 179 29.56 -26.89 -3.20
C GLY A 179 29.11 -25.43 -2.97
N CYS A 180 27.82 -25.13 -3.02
CA CYS A 180 27.32 -23.79 -2.75
C CYS A 180 27.49 -23.41 -1.27
N ASN A 181 27.98 -22.21 -1.02
CA ASN A 181 27.95 -21.61 0.32
C ASN A 181 26.55 -21.05 0.64
N ILE A 182 26.31 -20.64 1.89
CA ILE A 182 25.01 -20.13 2.35
C ILE A 182 24.53 -18.94 1.52
N GLY A 183 25.42 -18.00 1.16
CA GLY A 183 25.09 -16.84 0.35
C GLY A 183 24.69 -17.22 -1.07
N GLN A 184 25.40 -18.14 -1.69
CA GLN A 184 25.07 -18.67 -3.02
C GLN A 184 23.75 -19.43 -3.02
N THR A 185 23.53 -20.31 -2.03
CA THR A 185 22.26 -21.01 -1.84
C THR A 185 21.11 -20.02 -1.68
N PHE A 186 21.30 -18.97 -0.88
CA PHE A 186 20.29 -17.92 -0.70
C PHE A 186 19.99 -17.18 -2.01
N LEU A 187 21.00 -16.60 -2.65
CA LEU A 187 20.82 -15.71 -3.81
C LEU A 187 20.40 -16.45 -5.08
N CYS A 188 20.99 -17.65 -5.33
CA CYS A 188 20.80 -18.34 -6.60
C CYS A 188 19.62 -19.31 -6.60
N ILE A 189 19.19 -19.82 -5.41
CA ILE A 189 18.19 -20.87 -5.30
C ILE A 189 16.99 -20.40 -4.48
N MET A 190 17.21 -20.06 -3.21
CA MET A 190 16.10 -19.85 -2.28
C MET A 190 15.34 -18.54 -2.54
N ALA A 191 16.05 -17.42 -2.81
CA ALA A 191 15.42 -16.15 -3.08
C ALA A 191 14.60 -16.15 -4.38
N PRO A 192 15.08 -16.67 -5.53
CA PRO A 192 14.27 -16.80 -6.73
C PRO A 192 12.99 -17.63 -6.54
N LEU A 193 13.04 -18.71 -5.76
CA LEU A 193 11.89 -19.59 -5.49
C LEU A 193 10.83 -18.93 -4.60
N THR A 194 11.19 -17.91 -3.81
CA THR A 194 10.25 -17.13 -2.99
C THR A 194 9.77 -15.84 -3.68
N ARG A 195 10.01 -15.68 -4.99
CA ARG A 195 9.63 -14.48 -5.75
C ARG A 195 8.17 -14.08 -5.56
N SER A 196 7.25 -15.03 -5.51
CA SER A 196 5.82 -14.74 -5.30
C SER A 196 5.57 -14.03 -3.96
N SER A 197 6.23 -14.48 -2.88
CA SER A 197 6.13 -13.84 -1.56
C SER A 197 6.78 -12.44 -1.55
N MET A 198 7.90 -12.24 -2.28
CA MET A 198 8.54 -10.94 -2.43
C MET A 198 7.64 -9.95 -3.16
N VAL A 199 7.01 -10.39 -4.26
CA VAL A 199 6.07 -9.56 -5.03
C VAL A 199 4.85 -9.20 -4.18
N ALA A 200 4.29 -10.16 -3.45
CA ALA A 200 3.20 -9.91 -2.52
C ALA A 200 3.58 -8.86 -1.45
N LEU A 201 4.75 -8.99 -0.83
CA LEU A 201 5.27 -8.00 0.13
C LEU A 201 5.44 -6.62 -0.52
N GLY A 202 6.00 -6.57 -1.73
CA GLY A 202 6.17 -5.32 -2.48
C GLY A 202 4.85 -4.60 -2.72
N ILE A 203 3.81 -5.34 -3.12
CA ILE A 203 2.46 -4.83 -3.34
C ILE A 203 1.87 -4.26 -2.04
N PHE A 204 1.90 -5.03 -0.94
CA PHE A 204 1.41 -4.55 0.36
C PHE A 204 2.16 -3.30 0.81
N THR A 205 3.48 -3.31 0.70
CA THR A 205 4.33 -2.16 1.08
C THR A 205 4.01 -0.92 0.24
N ALA A 206 3.79 -1.07 -1.07
CA ALA A 206 3.41 0.03 -1.95
C ALA A 206 2.05 0.65 -1.55
N VAL A 207 1.05 -0.19 -1.28
CA VAL A 207 -0.27 0.26 -0.82
C VAL A 207 -0.17 0.96 0.53
N PHE A 208 0.56 0.41 1.49
CA PHE A 208 0.76 1.02 2.80
C PHE A 208 1.50 2.36 2.70
N ALA A 209 2.57 2.43 1.88
CA ALA A 209 3.31 3.68 1.67
C ALA A 209 2.45 4.78 1.01
N PHE A 210 1.61 4.42 0.04
CA PHE A 210 0.70 5.36 -0.61
C PHE A 210 -0.37 5.91 0.35
N LYS A 211 -0.90 5.05 1.23
CA LYS A 211 -1.95 5.41 2.21
C LYS A 211 -1.41 6.08 3.46
N ASP A 212 -0.10 6.05 3.69
CA ASP A 212 0.52 6.62 4.89
C ASP A 212 0.30 8.14 4.90
N LEU A 213 -0.35 8.62 5.94
CA LEU A 213 -0.68 10.02 6.13
C LEU A 213 0.07 10.62 7.32
N MET A 214 0.01 9.95 8.48
CA MET A 214 0.48 10.53 9.73
C MET A 214 1.99 10.80 9.71
N TRP A 215 2.77 9.82 9.27
CA TRP A 215 4.22 9.95 9.25
C TRP A 215 4.71 11.04 8.29
N PRO A 216 4.29 11.08 7.01
CA PRO A 216 4.65 12.15 6.08
C PRO A 216 4.25 13.55 6.57
N MET A 217 3.10 13.70 7.24
CA MET A 217 2.66 15.00 7.77
C MET A 217 3.57 15.53 8.88
N ILE A 218 4.22 14.64 9.63
CA ILE A 218 5.05 15.00 10.78
C ILE A 218 6.49 15.29 10.35
N VAL A 219 7.05 14.48 9.44
CA VAL A 219 8.48 14.56 9.10
C VAL A 219 8.77 15.47 7.90
N ASN A 220 7.80 15.72 7.02
CA ASN A 220 7.97 16.55 5.84
C ASN A 220 6.93 17.67 5.82
N THR A 221 7.37 18.86 6.23
CA THR A 221 6.54 20.08 6.30
C THR A 221 6.78 21.02 5.14
N ASP A 222 7.96 20.95 4.50
CA ASP A 222 8.34 21.77 3.36
C ASP A 222 7.49 21.42 2.13
N LYS A 223 7.04 22.46 1.41
CA LYS A 223 6.16 22.31 0.24
C LYS A 223 6.76 21.40 -0.84
N ASP A 224 8.09 21.47 -1.01
CA ASP A 224 8.79 20.70 -2.04
C ASP A 224 9.01 19.23 -1.67
N MET A 225 8.79 18.87 -0.40
CA MET A 225 8.96 17.51 0.12
C MET A 225 7.64 16.83 0.50
N LEU A 226 6.50 17.45 0.20
CA LEU A 226 5.20 16.84 0.44
C LEU A 226 4.99 15.65 -0.51
N VAL A 227 4.23 14.68 -0.01
CA VAL A 227 3.66 13.58 -0.79
C VAL A 227 2.16 13.80 -0.98
N LEU A 228 1.53 13.04 -1.87
CA LEU A 228 0.10 13.21 -2.21
C LEU A 228 -0.79 13.19 -0.97
N SER A 229 -0.62 12.22 -0.06
CA SER A 229 -1.45 12.09 1.14
C SER A 229 -1.36 13.33 2.05
N SER A 230 -0.15 13.80 2.34
CA SER A 230 0.05 14.97 3.21
C SER A 230 -0.38 16.28 2.53
N ALA A 231 -0.21 16.40 1.21
CA ALA A 231 -0.67 17.56 0.46
C ALA A 231 -2.21 17.67 0.45
N LEU A 232 -2.92 16.57 0.23
CA LEU A 232 -4.39 16.52 0.30
C LEU A 232 -4.91 16.84 1.71
N ALA A 233 -4.25 16.31 2.74
CA ALA A 233 -4.64 16.60 4.12
C ALA A 233 -4.49 18.11 4.46
N LYS A 234 -3.47 18.77 3.94
CA LYS A 234 -3.29 20.23 4.12
C LYS A 234 -4.35 21.08 3.42
N MET A 235 -5.08 20.51 2.44
CA MET A 235 -6.23 21.20 1.82
C MET A 235 -7.47 21.23 2.72
N GLN A 236 -7.56 20.36 3.70
CA GLN A 236 -8.62 20.39 4.69
C GLN A 236 -8.37 21.56 5.63
N GLY A 237 -9.09 22.67 5.40
CA GLY A 237 -9.04 23.84 6.28
C GLY A 237 -9.64 23.55 7.65
N GLN A 238 -9.15 24.25 8.67
CA GLN A 238 -9.62 24.08 10.04
C GLN A 238 -11.10 24.48 10.22
N TYR A 239 -11.58 25.43 9.43
CA TYR A 239 -12.94 26.00 9.53
C TYR A 239 -13.76 25.92 8.25
N VAL A 240 -13.11 25.87 7.09
CA VAL A 240 -13.79 25.83 5.78
C VAL A 240 -13.04 24.86 4.87
N SER A 241 -13.72 23.81 4.45
CA SER A 241 -13.20 22.91 3.43
C SER A 241 -13.88 23.20 2.09
N LYS A 242 -13.06 23.48 1.08
CA LYS A 242 -13.55 23.62 -0.30
C LYS A 242 -13.71 22.21 -0.90
N PHE A 243 -14.83 21.56 -0.58
CA PHE A 243 -15.08 20.17 -1.00
C PHE A 243 -14.89 19.90 -2.49
N PRO A 244 -15.35 20.74 -3.43
CA PRO A 244 -15.10 20.52 -4.86
C PRO A 244 -13.61 20.46 -5.20
N GLU A 245 -12.79 21.37 -4.65
CA GLU A 245 -11.34 21.39 -4.87
C GLU A 245 -10.68 20.15 -4.24
N LEU A 246 -11.07 19.77 -3.03
CA LEU A 246 -10.55 18.55 -2.37
C LEU A 246 -10.90 17.28 -3.15
N MET A 247 -12.12 17.19 -3.68
CA MET A 247 -12.55 16.05 -4.51
C MET A 247 -11.81 16.00 -5.84
N ALA A 248 -11.63 17.17 -6.50
CA ALA A 248 -10.84 17.27 -7.73
C ALA A 248 -9.37 16.86 -7.51
N ALA A 249 -8.74 17.34 -6.42
CA ALA A 249 -7.38 16.96 -6.04
C ALA A 249 -7.26 15.48 -5.75
N SER A 250 -8.25 14.91 -5.04
CA SER A 250 -8.29 13.48 -4.71
C SER A 250 -8.43 12.60 -5.96
N LEU A 251 -9.25 13.01 -6.94
CA LEU A 251 -9.36 12.31 -8.23
C LEU A 251 -8.02 12.28 -8.97
N ILE A 252 -7.34 13.42 -9.05
CA ILE A 252 -6.01 13.51 -9.68
C ILE A 252 -5.01 12.63 -8.89
N ALA A 253 -5.02 12.70 -7.56
CA ALA A 253 -4.13 11.93 -6.71
C ALA A 253 -4.32 10.40 -6.81
N CYS A 254 -5.50 9.92 -7.19
CA CYS A 254 -5.74 8.48 -7.39
C CYS A 254 -5.08 7.92 -8.66
N ILE A 255 -4.77 8.76 -9.67
CA ILE A 255 -4.26 8.31 -10.98
C ILE A 255 -3.04 7.39 -10.87
N PRO A 256 -1.96 7.73 -10.12
CA PRO A 256 -0.79 6.86 -10.05
C PRO A 256 -1.10 5.47 -9.50
N MET A 257 -1.97 5.40 -8.48
CA MET A 257 -2.33 4.12 -7.87
C MET A 257 -3.20 3.26 -8.81
N ILE A 258 -4.10 3.89 -9.57
CA ILE A 258 -4.88 3.21 -10.61
C ILE A 258 -3.95 2.64 -11.69
N VAL A 259 -2.96 3.42 -12.13
CA VAL A 259 -1.97 2.97 -13.12
C VAL A 259 -1.13 1.81 -12.57
N ILE A 260 -0.62 1.92 -11.34
CA ILE A 260 0.10 0.83 -10.68
C ILE A 260 -0.77 -0.43 -10.59
N TYR A 261 -2.03 -0.29 -10.18
CA TYR A 261 -2.94 -1.42 -10.10
C TYR A 261 -3.17 -2.08 -11.47
N MET A 262 -3.40 -1.30 -12.54
CA MET A 262 -3.60 -1.84 -13.88
C MET A 262 -2.39 -2.61 -14.40
N ILE A 263 -1.17 -2.14 -14.07
CA ILE A 263 0.07 -2.81 -14.48
C ILE A 263 0.26 -4.13 -13.71
N PHE A 264 0.00 -4.12 -12.40
CA PHE A 264 0.30 -5.22 -11.49
C PHE A 264 -0.94 -6.04 -11.07
N GLN A 265 -2.10 -5.90 -11.72
CA GLN A 265 -3.37 -6.52 -11.31
C GLN A 265 -3.28 -8.05 -11.13
N LYS A 266 -2.53 -8.74 -11.99
CA LYS A 266 -2.34 -10.21 -11.88
C LYS A 266 -1.60 -10.57 -10.60
N GLN A 267 -0.52 -9.84 -10.30
CA GLN A 267 0.29 -10.04 -9.12
C GLN A 267 -0.49 -9.67 -7.82
N PHE A 268 -1.38 -8.67 -7.89
CA PHE A 268 -2.29 -8.35 -6.79
C PHE A 268 -3.23 -9.52 -6.47
N ILE A 269 -3.82 -10.15 -7.49
CA ILE A 269 -4.74 -11.28 -7.31
C ILE A 269 -3.98 -12.51 -6.79
N GLU A 270 -2.84 -12.84 -7.39
CA GLU A 270 -2.00 -13.96 -6.98
C GLU A 270 -1.42 -13.78 -5.56
N GLY A 271 -0.98 -12.55 -5.21
CA GLY A 271 -0.43 -12.24 -3.89
C GLY A 271 -1.46 -12.37 -2.77
N ILE A 272 -2.72 -12.01 -3.03
CA ILE A 272 -3.82 -12.18 -2.06
C ILE A 272 -4.22 -13.65 -1.96
N ALA A 273 -4.28 -14.37 -3.08
CA ALA A 273 -4.64 -15.79 -3.10
C ALA A 273 -3.62 -16.68 -2.36
N THR A 274 -2.32 -16.38 -2.49
CA THR A 274 -1.26 -17.14 -1.79
C THR A 274 -1.19 -16.84 -0.28
N SER A 275 -1.65 -15.65 0.15
CA SER A 275 -1.72 -15.33 1.59
C SER A 275 -2.98 -15.88 2.27
N GLY A 276 -4.02 -16.22 1.52
CA GLY A 276 -5.34 -16.63 2.04
C GLY A 276 -5.67 -18.13 1.92
N GLY A 277 -4.89 -18.95 1.25
CA GLY A 277 -5.28 -20.33 1.05
C GLY A 277 -4.17 -21.27 0.61
N LYS A 278 -3.75 -22.13 1.51
CA LYS A 278 -3.52 -23.54 1.20
C LYS A 278 -4.85 -24.22 1.47
N LEU A 279 -5.67 -24.39 0.46
CA LEU A 279 -6.69 -25.43 0.40
C LEU A 279 -6.15 -26.53 -0.50
#